data_8e2c53339e996301e63cf281744a5e37
#
_entry.id   8e2c53339e996301e63cf281744a5e37
#
_cell.length_a   1.000
_cell.length_b   1.000
_cell.length_c   1.000
_cell.angle_alpha   90.00
_cell.angle_beta   90.00
_cell.angle_gamma   90.00
#
_symmetry.space_group_name_H-M   'P 1'
#
loop_
_entity.id
_entity.type
_entity.pdbx_description
1 polymer ?
#
loop_
_entity_poly.entity_id
_entity_poly.type
_entity_poly.pdbx_seq_one_letter_code
_entity_poly.pdbx_strand_id
1 'polypeptide(L)'
;YKLAAAGHEVAVIEGEHRAAMLTSFANAGLLAPAQGYAWASPSAPGLMLRSLWRGDQAIKLQPRASWRQWRWMLRFLRECTAARHNTNSAITTSLCQFSQLHMNRITRETGVTYDGRDGGLMYIYRSAEGLANADRKAAMLRSQGIRLDLMSSDEMVARDPGLARLAAHAAGALYAPGDESGDAHLFTNALVEKSEEMGVAFHFGTRITRLVRRGDALLRVETDNGDFTADDYVLCAGIHSPDLVRHLGIDLPIWPVRGYSMTVPITDAATAPRIGGVDYENLMAYCPMGDRLRVTATAEIAGYERGFAEADFAPLPVSYTHLTLPTSSRV
;
A
#
# COMPACT_ATOMS: atom_id res chain seq x y z
N TYR A 1 -11.50 -5.11 -16.54
CA TYR A 1 -12.40 -4.01 -16.91
C TYR A 1 -11.91 -3.27 -18.17
N LYS A 2 -10.74 -2.59 -18.10
CA LYS A 2 -10.29 -1.73 -19.24
C LYS A 2 -10.07 -2.48 -20.55
N LEU A 3 -9.55 -3.69 -20.52
CA LEU A 3 -9.39 -4.51 -21.73
C LEU A 3 -10.76 -4.91 -22.31
N ALA A 4 -11.69 -5.36 -21.46
CA ALA A 4 -13.05 -5.65 -21.90
C ALA A 4 -13.77 -4.41 -22.45
N ALA A 5 -13.60 -3.24 -21.79
CA ALA A 5 -14.12 -1.97 -22.30
C ALA A 5 -13.51 -1.55 -23.65
N ALA A 6 -12.32 -2.04 -23.99
CA ALA A 6 -11.67 -1.84 -25.27
C ALA A 6 -12.07 -2.90 -26.32
N GLY A 7 -12.95 -3.85 -25.97
CA GLY A 7 -13.48 -4.86 -26.89
C GLY A 7 -12.68 -6.17 -26.95
N HIS A 8 -11.75 -6.39 -26.01
CA HIS A 8 -11.04 -7.66 -25.92
C HIS A 8 -11.85 -8.69 -25.15
N GLU A 9 -11.75 -9.96 -25.57
CA GLU A 9 -12.16 -11.09 -24.75
C GLU A 9 -11.11 -11.31 -23.66
N VAL A 10 -11.55 -11.37 -22.38
CA VAL A 10 -10.64 -11.37 -21.24
C VAL A 10 -10.95 -12.53 -20.30
N ALA A 11 -9.91 -13.28 -19.95
CA ALA A 11 -9.94 -14.25 -18.86
C ALA A 11 -8.96 -13.84 -17.76
N VAL A 12 -9.36 -13.96 -16.50
CA VAL A 12 -8.54 -13.69 -15.33
C VAL A 12 -8.35 -14.98 -14.54
N ILE A 13 -7.10 -15.38 -14.32
CA ILE A 13 -6.74 -16.56 -13.52
C ILE A 13 -6.26 -16.06 -12.16
N GLU A 14 -6.92 -16.46 -11.07
CA GLU A 14 -6.63 -16.06 -9.71
C GLU A 14 -6.48 -17.28 -8.80
N GLY A 15 -5.36 -17.35 -8.07
CA GLY A 15 -5.06 -18.47 -7.16
C GLY A 15 -5.90 -18.49 -5.89
N GLU A 16 -6.40 -17.35 -5.46
CA GLU A 16 -7.28 -17.23 -4.30
C GLU A 16 -8.74 -17.49 -4.69
N HIS A 17 -9.58 -17.81 -3.71
CA HIS A 17 -11.00 -18.11 -3.93
C HIS A 17 -11.86 -16.89 -4.30
N ARG A 18 -11.31 -15.68 -4.17
CA ARG A 18 -11.91 -14.38 -4.52
C ARG A 18 -10.83 -13.40 -4.91
N ALA A 19 -11.24 -12.29 -5.53
CA ALA A 19 -10.33 -11.19 -5.83
C ALA A 19 -9.89 -10.44 -4.54
N ALA A 20 -8.69 -9.85 -4.59
CA ALA A 20 -8.15 -8.98 -3.55
C ALA A 20 -7.98 -9.64 -2.16
N MET A 21 -7.67 -10.92 -2.11
CA MET A 21 -7.48 -11.67 -0.84
C MET A 21 -6.07 -11.60 -0.28
N LEU A 22 -5.12 -10.98 -0.98
CA LEU A 22 -3.74 -10.80 -0.52
C LEU A 22 -3.51 -9.35 -0.07
N THR A 23 -2.58 -8.63 -0.70
CA THR A 23 -2.18 -7.27 -0.29
C THR A 23 -3.34 -6.27 -0.26
N SER A 24 -4.30 -6.38 -1.17
CA SER A 24 -5.46 -5.47 -1.24
C SER A 24 -6.53 -5.76 -0.18
N PHE A 25 -6.49 -6.92 0.49
CA PHE A 25 -7.47 -7.27 1.52
C PHE A 25 -7.41 -6.35 2.74
N ALA A 26 -6.20 -6.04 3.20
CA ALA A 26 -5.99 -5.31 4.45
C ALA A 26 -4.83 -4.32 4.39
N ASN A 27 -4.65 -3.64 3.25
CA ASN A 27 -3.68 -2.55 3.10
C ASN A 27 -4.13 -1.28 3.86
N ALA A 28 -3.31 -0.23 3.84
CA ALA A 28 -3.61 1.02 4.55
C ALA A 28 -4.80 1.79 3.98
N GLY A 29 -5.27 1.48 2.78
CA GLY A 29 -6.40 2.15 2.14
C GLY A 29 -6.14 3.59 1.72
N LEU A 30 -4.87 3.98 1.55
CA LEU A 30 -4.49 5.35 1.17
C LEU A 30 -4.16 5.42 -0.32
N LEU A 31 -4.78 6.37 -1.03
CA LEU A 31 -4.42 6.79 -2.39
C LEU A 31 -3.61 8.07 -2.25
N ALA A 32 -2.31 7.92 -2.14
CA ALA A 32 -1.43 8.94 -1.59
C ALA A 32 -0.27 9.31 -2.53
N PRO A 33 -0.49 10.07 -3.62
CA PRO A 33 0.59 10.64 -4.42
C PRO A 33 1.62 11.42 -3.60
N ALA A 34 1.21 12.05 -2.49
CA ALA A 34 2.11 12.71 -1.56
C ALA A 34 3.06 11.75 -0.80
N GLN A 35 2.85 10.44 -0.92
CA GLN A 35 3.74 9.38 -0.42
C GLN A 35 4.56 8.70 -1.53
N GLY A 36 4.64 9.29 -2.71
CA GLY A 36 5.35 8.74 -3.86
C GLY A 36 6.88 8.64 -3.70
N TYR A 37 7.42 8.82 -2.51
CA TYR A 37 8.84 8.65 -2.24
C TYR A 37 9.29 7.21 -2.38
N ALA A 38 10.41 7.01 -3.08
CA ALA A 38 11.07 5.71 -3.11
C ALA A 38 11.60 5.32 -1.72
N TRP A 39 11.39 4.08 -1.31
CA TRP A 39 11.90 3.57 -0.01
C TRP A 39 13.43 3.49 0.03
N ALA A 40 14.06 3.26 -1.13
CA ALA A 40 15.51 3.30 -1.27
C ALA A 40 16.01 4.75 -1.17
N SER A 41 16.24 5.23 0.05
CA SER A 41 16.73 6.56 0.37
C SER A 41 18.13 6.50 0.97
N PRO A 42 18.90 7.59 0.99
CA PRO A 42 20.21 7.62 1.63
C PRO A 42 20.19 7.26 3.11
N SER A 43 19.08 7.46 3.80
CA SER A 43 18.90 7.08 5.20
C SER A 43 18.49 5.63 5.43
N ALA A 44 17.97 4.94 4.39
CA ALA A 44 17.43 3.59 4.51
C ALA A 44 18.45 2.55 5.01
N PRO A 45 19.72 2.52 4.58
CA PRO A 45 20.72 1.57 5.10
C PRO A 45 20.92 1.70 6.61
N GLY A 46 20.99 2.93 7.12
CA GLY A 46 21.14 3.19 8.56
C GLY A 46 19.90 2.77 9.37
N LEU A 47 18.70 2.95 8.83
CA LEU A 47 17.45 2.50 9.46
C LEU A 47 17.38 0.96 9.48
N MET A 48 17.71 0.30 8.37
CA MET A 48 17.74 -1.16 8.28
C MET A 48 18.75 -1.76 9.26
N LEU A 49 19.94 -1.17 9.37
CA LEU A 49 20.96 -1.64 10.31
C LEU A 49 20.47 -1.49 11.76
N ARG A 50 19.89 -0.35 12.12
CA ARG A 50 19.33 -0.12 13.46
C ARG A 50 18.20 -1.12 13.80
N SER A 51 17.40 -1.53 12.83
CA SER A 51 16.31 -2.48 13.06
C SER A 51 16.77 -3.88 13.47
N LEU A 52 18.06 -4.23 13.27
CA LEU A 52 18.60 -5.52 13.72
C LEU A 52 18.79 -5.60 15.24
N TRP A 53 18.93 -4.44 15.92
CA TRP A 53 19.15 -4.38 17.37
C TRP A 53 18.01 -3.73 18.15
N ARG A 54 17.08 -3.06 17.44
CA ARG A 54 15.94 -2.36 18.06
C ARG A 54 14.65 -2.94 17.53
N GLY A 55 13.90 -3.61 18.40
CA GLY A 55 12.61 -4.22 18.06
C GLY A 55 11.45 -3.22 17.89
N ASP A 56 11.66 -1.96 18.34
CA ASP A 56 10.70 -0.86 18.28
C ASP A 56 10.70 -0.10 16.93
N GLN A 57 11.52 -0.54 15.98
CA GLN A 57 11.57 0.10 14.67
C GLN A 57 10.39 -0.31 13.80
N ALA A 58 9.82 0.67 13.12
CA ALA A 58 8.71 0.47 12.22
C ALA A 58 9.08 -0.27 10.91
N ILE A 59 10.35 -0.23 10.51
CA ILE A 59 10.90 -1.10 9.47
C ILE A 59 11.72 -2.18 10.15
N LYS A 60 11.28 -3.43 10.02
CA LYS A 60 11.98 -4.59 10.58
C LYS A 60 12.63 -5.38 9.45
N LEU A 61 13.94 -5.58 9.56
CA LEU A 61 14.67 -6.50 8.68
C LEU A 61 14.86 -7.82 9.40
N GLN A 62 14.38 -8.91 8.80
CA GLN A 62 14.67 -10.27 9.24
C GLN A 62 15.68 -10.92 8.26
N PRO A 63 16.97 -10.94 8.59
CA PRO A 63 17.97 -11.60 7.76
C PRO A 63 17.71 -13.10 7.72
N ARG A 64 17.74 -13.69 6.52
CA ARG A 64 17.59 -15.13 6.30
C ARG A 64 18.77 -15.67 5.51
N ALA A 65 19.05 -16.95 5.64
CA ALA A 65 20.05 -17.65 4.83
C ALA A 65 19.51 -17.89 3.40
N SER A 66 19.17 -16.81 2.69
CA SER A 66 18.59 -16.84 1.35
C SER A 66 19.41 -15.98 0.41
N TRP A 67 20.05 -16.61 -0.60
CA TRP A 67 20.76 -15.88 -1.66
C TRP A 67 19.87 -14.86 -2.37
N ARG A 68 18.57 -15.16 -2.54
CA ARG A 68 17.59 -14.26 -3.17
C ARG A 68 17.41 -12.98 -2.36
N GLN A 69 17.30 -13.08 -1.02
CA GLN A 69 17.18 -11.92 -0.14
C GLN A 69 18.43 -11.05 -0.23
N TRP A 70 19.62 -11.64 -0.16
CA TRP A 70 20.88 -10.88 -0.22
C TRP A 70 21.12 -10.24 -1.58
N ARG A 71 20.76 -10.92 -2.67
CA ARG A 71 20.82 -10.34 -4.02
C ARG A 71 19.87 -9.16 -4.18
N TRP A 72 18.63 -9.27 -3.68
CA TRP A 72 17.67 -8.17 -3.66
C TRP A 72 18.19 -7.02 -2.79
N MET A 73 18.69 -7.32 -1.59
CA MET A 73 19.27 -6.34 -0.68
C MET A 73 20.39 -5.54 -1.31
N LEU A 74 21.31 -6.19 -2.00
CA LEU A 74 22.41 -5.52 -2.70
C LEU A 74 21.89 -4.57 -3.81
N ARG A 75 20.84 -4.96 -4.52
CA ARG A 75 20.18 -4.09 -5.51
C ARG A 75 19.51 -2.90 -4.81
N PHE A 76 18.78 -3.14 -3.75
CA PHE A 76 18.15 -2.09 -2.96
C PHE A 76 19.17 -1.08 -2.44
N LEU A 77 20.28 -1.54 -1.88
CA LEU A 77 21.35 -0.67 -1.38
C LEU A 77 21.99 0.18 -2.48
N ARG A 78 22.10 -0.34 -3.72
CA ARG A 78 22.59 0.44 -4.86
C ARG A 78 21.65 1.60 -5.24
N GLU A 79 20.37 1.46 -4.96
CA GLU A 79 19.38 2.51 -5.19
C GLU A 79 19.34 3.58 -4.07
N CYS A 80 19.99 3.34 -2.92
CA CYS A 80 20.01 4.24 -1.77
C CYS A 80 20.95 5.45 -1.93
N THR A 81 21.14 5.97 -3.13
CA THR A 81 21.87 7.22 -3.38
C THR A 81 20.89 8.38 -3.58
N ALA A 82 21.30 9.63 -3.28
CA ALA A 82 20.43 10.79 -3.44
C ALA A 82 19.92 10.96 -4.87
N ALA A 83 20.79 10.77 -5.87
CA ALA A 83 20.41 10.89 -7.28
C ALA A 83 19.36 9.86 -7.69
N ARG A 84 19.57 8.58 -7.36
CA ARG A 84 18.63 7.50 -7.67
C ARG A 84 17.33 7.62 -6.88
N HIS A 85 17.42 7.98 -5.60
CA HIS A 85 16.25 8.26 -4.77
C HIS A 85 15.35 9.32 -5.40
N ASN A 86 15.92 10.44 -5.84
CA ASN A 86 15.16 11.52 -6.48
C ASN A 86 14.53 11.06 -7.80
N THR A 87 15.28 10.36 -8.65
CA THR A 87 14.75 9.83 -9.92
C THR A 87 13.64 8.82 -9.69
N ASN A 88 13.86 7.85 -8.80
CA ASN A 88 12.88 6.81 -8.48
C ASN A 88 11.61 7.40 -7.81
N SER A 89 11.78 8.38 -6.92
CA SER A 89 10.66 9.09 -6.30
C SER A 89 9.83 9.85 -7.33
N ALA A 90 10.49 10.53 -8.30
CA ALA A 90 9.78 11.24 -9.35
C ALA A 90 8.93 10.27 -10.21
N ILE A 91 9.50 9.12 -10.60
CA ILE A 91 8.79 8.08 -11.36
C ILE A 91 7.61 7.53 -10.55
N THR A 92 7.84 7.18 -9.27
CA THR A 92 6.80 6.64 -8.40
C THR A 92 5.67 7.65 -8.20
N THR A 93 5.99 8.91 -7.94
CA THR A 93 5.00 9.98 -7.79
C THR A 93 4.14 10.16 -9.04
N SER A 94 4.78 10.20 -10.23
CA SER A 94 4.06 10.28 -11.50
C SER A 94 3.12 9.07 -11.71
N LEU A 95 3.57 7.87 -11.34
CA LEU A 95 2.75 6.67 -11.41
C LEU A 95 1.58 6.71 -10.42
N CYS A 96 1.79 7.23 -9.20
CA CYS A 96 0.73 7.40 -8.22
C CYS A 96 -0.35 8.39 -8.71
N GLN A 97 0.05 9.53 -9.28
CA GLN A 97 -0.87 10.51 -9.87
C GLN A 97 -1.66 9.91 -11.05
N PHE A 98 -0.97 9.19 -11.93
CA PHE A 98 -1.61 8.47 -13.04
C PHE A 98 -2.62 7.44 -12.53
N SER A 99 -2.25 6.65 -11.52
CA SER A 99 -3.11 5.64 -10.90
C SER A 99 -4.37 6.26 -10.29
N GLN A 100 -4.21 7.34 -9.52
CA GLN A 100 -5.32 8.07 -8.90
C GLN A 100 -6.29 8.64 -9.96
N LEU A 101 -5.74 9.29 -11.01
CA LEU A 101 -6.55 9.80 -12.12
C LEU A 101 -7.41 8.70 -12.76
N HIS A 102 -6.79 7.54 -13.03
CA HIS A 102 -7.50 6.42 -13.65
C HIS A 102 -8.49 5.75 -12.70
N MET A 103 -8.18 5.64 -11.42
CA MET A 103 -9.09 5.12 -10.42
C MET A 103 -10.34 6.00 -10.30
N ASN A 104 -10.17 7.32 -10.22
CA ASN A 104 -11.27 8.28 -10.19
C ASN A 104 -12.10 8.27 -11.47
N ARG A 105 -11.45 8.06 -12.62
CA ARG A 105 -12.15 7.87 -13.90
C ARG A 105 -12.99 6.59 -13.91
N ILE A 106 -12.42 5.45 -13.51
CA ILE A 106 -13.11 4.16 -13.44
C ILE A 106 -14.29 4.25 -12.48
N THR A 107 -14.11 4.84 -11.30
CA THR A 107 -15.19 5.02 -10.31
C THR A 107 -16.36 5.81 -10.90
N ARG A 108 -16.08 6.90 -11.62
CA ARG A 108 -17.14 7.69 -12.29
C ARG A 108 -17.81 6.92 -13.44
N GLU A 109 -17.05 6.19 -14.24
CA GLU A 109 -17.56 5.41 -15.36
C GLU A 109 -18.44 4.24 -14.91
N THR A 110 -18.09 3.60 -13.81
CA THR A 110 -18.73 2.35 -13.34
C THR A 110 -19.72 2.55 -12.21
N GLY A 111 -19.62 3.65 -11.46
CA GLY A 111 -20.43 3.91 -10.27
C GLY A 111 -20.08 3.01 -9.08
N VAL A 112 -18.93 2.30 -9.10
CA VAL A 112 -18.53 1.44 -7.97
C VAL A 112 -18.29 2.24 -6.70
N THR A 113 -18.70 1.68 -5.57
CA THR A 113 -18.51 2.25 -4.23
C THR A 113 -17.49 1.42 -3.46
N TYR A 114 -16.64 2.08 -2.67
CA TYR A 114 -15.53 1.43 -1.95
C TYR A 114 -15.13 2.16 -0.66
N ASP A 115 -16.09 2.79 0.02
CA ASP A 115 -15.85 3.65 1.19
C ASP A 115 -14.85 4.78 0.89
N GLY A 116 -14.79 5.22 -0.38
CA GLY A 116 -13.87 6.25 -0.85
C GLY A 116 -14.11 7.62 -0.21
N ARG A 117 -13.03 8.31 0.13
CA ARG A 117 -13.03 9.67 0.69
C ARG A 117 -12.01 10.54 -0.02
N ASP A 118 -12.43 11.73 -0.43
CA ASP A 118 -11.65 12.75 -1.13
C ASP A 118 -11.26 13.94 -0.25
N GLY A 119 -11.37 13.78 1.06
CA GLY A 119 -11.11 14.83 2.06
C GLY A 119 -9.61 15.11 2.31
N GLY A 120 -8.71 14.61 1.50
CA GLY A 120 -7.27 14.69 1.69
C GLY A 120 -6.71 13.68 2.68
N LEU A 121 -5.38 13.74 2.92
CA LEU A 121 -4.69 12.94 3.93
C LEU A 121 -3.81 13.82 4.83
N MET A 122 -3.65 13.39 6.10
CA MET A 122 -2.89 14.08 7.11
C MET A 122 -1.61 13.33 7.45
N TYR A 123 -0.45 13.95 7.26
CA TYR A 123 0.87 13.40 7.56
C TYR A 123 1.41 14.08 8.80
N ILE A 124 1.31 13.40 9.94
CA ILE A 124 1.52 13.96 11.27
C ILE A 124 2.96 13.73 11.73
N TYR A 125 3.56 14.76 12.30
CA TYR A 125 4.91 14.74 12.84
C TYR A 125 4.89 15.18 14.31
N ARG A 126 5.56 14.40 15.17
CA ARG A 126 5.59 14.66 16.63
C ARG A 126 6.70 15.60 17.05
N SER A 127 7.74 15.74 16.24
CA SER A 127 8.85 16.64 16.51
C SER A 127 8.91 17.80 15.52
N ALA A 128 9.27 18.99 16.00
CA ALA A 128 9.45 20.18 15.16
C ALA A 128 10.56 19.98 14.11
N GLU A 129 11.61 19.24 14.46
CA GLU A 129 12.68 18.90 13.53
C GLU A 129 12.17 17.95 12.44
N GLY A 130 11.40 16.93 12.81
CA GLY A 130 10.75 15.99 11.86
C GLY A 130 9.86 16.72 10.87
N LEU A 131 9.01 17.62 11.36
CA LEU A 131 8.10 18.43 10.55
C LEU A 131 8.88 19.34 9.59
N ALA A 132 9.89 20.05 10.07
CA ALA A 132 10.73 20.93 9.24
C ALA A 132 11.52 20.14 8.19
N ASN A 133 11.99 18.93 8.51
CA ASN A 133 12.65 18.03 7.57
C ASN A 133 11.67 17.54 6.49
N ALA A 134 10.45 17.20 6.88
CA ALA A 134 9.40 16.75 5.97
C ALA A 134 8.99 17.88 5.02
N ASP A 135 8.82 19.10 5.52
CA ASP A 135 8.45 20.26 4.71
C ASP A 135 9.52 20.60 3.66
N ARG A 136 10.82 20.51 4.04
CA ARG A 136 11.92 20.64 3.07
C ARG A 136 11.89 19.56 1.99
N LYS A 137 11.64 18.30 2.36
CA LYS A 137 11.53 17.19 1.40
C LYS A 137 10.30 17.33 0.50
N ALA A 138 9.22 17.88 1.03
CA ALA A 138 7.98 18.14 0.30
C ALA A 138 8.17 19.10 -0.90
N ALA A 139 9.25 19.90 -0.93
CA ALA A 139 9.57 20.77 -2.07
C ALA A 139 9.67 19.98 -3.40
N MET A 140 10.20 18.76 -3.38
CA MET A 140 10.24 17.90 -4.57
C MET A 140 8.82 17.51 -5.04
N LEU A 141 7.93 17.12 -4.13
CA LEU A 141 6.55 16.77 -4.47
C LEU A 141 5.78 17.99 -4.97
N ARG A 142 5.97 19.16 -4.35
CA ARG A 142 5.37 20.42 -4.79
C ARG A 142 5.82 20.79 -6.21
N SER A 143 7.09 20.54 -6.56
CA SER A 143 7.60 20.76 -7.93
C SER A 143 6.96 19.83 -8.97
N GLN A 144 6.35 18.72 -8.54
CA GLN A 144 5.58 17.80 -9.38
C GLN A 144 4.07 18.07 -9.34
N GLY A 145 3.65 19.20 -8.79
CA GLY A 145 2.25 19.64 -8.74
C GLY A 145 1.44 19.07 -7.58
N ILE A 146 2.07 18.37 -6.62
CA ILE A 146 1.38 17.89 -5.42
C ILE A 146 1.28 19.03 -4.42
N ARG A 147 0.05 19.37 -4.06
CA ARG A 147 -0.21 20.35 -3.01
C ARG A 147 0.01 19.74 -1.65
N LEU A 148 0.80 20.42 -0.82
CA LEU A 148 1.09 20.06 0.57
C LEU A 148 1.06 21.33 1.41
N ASP A 149 0.09 21.40 2.31
CA ASP A 149 -0.11 22.54 3.21
C ASP A 149 0.48 22.20 4.59
N LEU A 150 1.32 23.09 5.12
CA LEU A 150 1.83 22.94 6.48
C LEU A 150 0.74 23.36 7.47
N MET A 151 0.49 22.56 8.49
CA MET A 151 -0.53 22.80 9.51
C MET A 151 0.05 22.68 10.93
N SER A 152 -0.39 23.59 11.80
CA SER A 152 -0.23 23.47 13.25
C SER A 152 -1.17 22.42 13.84
N SER A 153 -0.93 22.01 15.08
CA SER A 153 -1.81 21.09 15.81
C SER A 153 -3.24 21.64 15.93
N ASP A 154 -3.42 22.93 16.15
CA ASP A 154 -4.75 23.56 16.24
C ASP A 154 -5.48 23.53 14.91
N GLU A 155 -4.79 23.79 13.79
CA GLU A 155 -5.36 23.71 12.45
C GLU A 155 -5.73 22.27 12.08
N MET A 156 -4.96 21.26 12.55
CA MET A 156 -5.33 19.85 12.39
C MET A 156 -6.66 19.55 13.08
N VAL A 157 -6.84 19.97 14.33
CA VAL A 157 -8.08 19.77 15.12
C VAL A 157 -9.25 20.55 14.52
N ALA A 158 -9.03 21.77 14.08
CA ALA A 158 -10.06 22.57 13.42
C ALA A 158 -10.57 21.89 12.15
N ARG A 159 -9.68 21.21 11.40
CA ARG A 159 -10.04 20.49 10.18
C ARG A 159 -10.70 19.15 10.45
N ASP A 160 -10.19 18.40 11.42
CA ASP A 160 -10.74 17.11 11.85
C ASP A 160 -10.66 16.97 13.38
N PRO A 161 -11.77 17.25 14.09
CA PRO A 161 -11.83 17.12 15.54
C PRO A 161 -11.48 15.71 16.06
N GLY A 162 -11.70 14.66 15.25
CA GLY A 162 -11.31 13.30 15.57
C GLY A 162 -9.81 13.09 15.73
N LEU A 163 -8.98 14.05 15.27
CA LEU A 163 -7.52 14.03 15.42
C LEU A 163 -7.02 14.71 16.71
N ALA A 164 -7.91 15.24 17.56
CA ALA A 164 -7.51 16.02 18.75
C ALA A 164 -6.48 15.30 19.65
N ARG A 165 -6.60 13.98 19.80
CA ARG A 165 -5.63 13.19 20.60
C ARG A 165 -4.27 13.08 19.93
N LEU A 166 -4.22 12.87 18.63
CA LEU A 166 -2.96 12.85 17.88
C LEU A 166 -2.32 14.24 17.90
N ALA A 167 -3.11 15.28 17.68
CA ALA A 167 -2.68 16.67 17.67
C ALA A 167 -2.06 17.11 19.00
N ALA A 168 -2.57 16.61 20.16
CA ALA A 168 -2.02 16.90 21.48
C ALA A 168 -0.55 16.46 21.66
N HIS A 169 -0.08 15.55 20.80
CA HIS A 169 1.29 15.02 20.82
C HIS A 169 2.05 15.32 19.52
N ALA A 170 1.51 16.16 18.66
CA ALA A 170 2.09 16.54 17.37
C ALA A 170 2.72 17.92 17.42
N ALA A 171 3.83 18.09 16.72
CA ALA A 171 4.37 19.40 16.40
C ALA A 171 3.60 20.06 15.23
N GLY A 172 2.88 19.27 14.44
CA GLY A 172 2.07 19.69 13.31
C GLY A 172 1.99 18.59 12.25
N ALA A 173 1.52 18.97 11.07
CA ALA A 173 1.34 18.05 9.96
C ALA A 173 1.60 18.70 8.59
N LEU A 174 1.81 17.84 7.58
CA LEU A 174 1.62 18.18 6.19
C LEU A 174 0.26 17.62 5.76
N TYR A 175 -0.61 18.47 5.27
CA TYR A 175 -1.91 18.09 4.73
C TYR A 175 -1.85 18.05 3.20
N ALA A 176 -2.24 16.94 2.63
CA ALA A 176 -2.33 16.73 1.18
C ALA A 176 -3.80 16.74 0.74
N PRO A 177 -4.35 17.86 0.29
CA PRO A 177 -5.78 17.97 -0.07
C PRO A 177 -6.16 17.15 -1.31
N GLY A 178 -5.19 16.79 -2.15
CA GLY A 178 -5.41 15.97 -3.34
C GLY A 178 -5.27 14.48 -3.12
N ASP A 179 -4.83 14.05 -1.94
CA ASP A 179 -4.76 12.63 -1.61
C ASP A 179 -6.15 12.11 -1.17
N GLU A 180 -6.36 10.82 -1.29
CA GLU A 180 -7.66 10.16 -1.06
C GLU A 180 -7.48 8.89 -0.23
N SER A 181 -8.58 8.31 0.21
CA SER A 181 -8.58 7.01 0.88
C SER A 181 -9.77 6.15 0.47
N GLY A 182 -9.70 4.84 0.71
CA GLY A 182 -10.79 3.91 0.44
C GLY A 182 -10.39 2.46 0.61
N ASP A 183 -11.37 1.58 0.54
CA ASP A 183 -11.18 0.14 0.72
C ASP A 183 -10.84 -0.53 -0.62
N ALA A 184 -9.56 -0.91 -0.80
CA ALA A 184 -9.09 -1.55 -2.02
C ALA A 184 -9.74 -2.92 -2.26
N HIS A 185 -10.13 -3.63 -1.20
CA HIS A 185 -10.84 -4.91 -1.32
C HIS A 185 -12.25 -4.70 -1.88
N LEU A 186 -13.00 -3.74 -1.35
CA LEU A 186 -14.33 -3.40 -1.87
C LEU A 186 -14.25 -2.91 -3.31
N PHE A 187 -13.31 -1.99 -3.63
CA PHE A 187 -13.13 -1.49 -4.98
C PHE A 187 -12.87 -2.63 -5.98
N THR A 188 -11.95 -3.54 -5.64
CA THR A 188 -11.57 -4.62 -6.55
C THR A 188 -12.72 -5.59 -6.78
N ASN A 189 -13.47 -5.97 -5.72
CA ASN A 189 -14.62 -6.88 -5.89
C ASN A 189 -15.76 -6.23 -6.68
N ALA A 190 -16.08 -4.95 -6.41
CA ALA A 190 -17.07 -4.23 -7.21
C ALA A 190 -16.66 -4.13 -8.69
N LEU A 191 -15.35 -4.00 -8.95
CA LEU A 191 -14.84 -3.97 -10.33
C LEU A 191 -14.87 -5.36 -10.99
N VAL A 192 -14.72 -6.46 -10.21
CA VAL A 192 -14.96 -7.83 -10.71
C VAL A 192 -16.39 -7.96 -11.21
N GLU A 193 -17.39 -7.61 -10.37
CA GLU A 193 -18.81 -7.67 -10.73
C GLU A 193 -19.09 -6.92 -12.05
N LYS A 194 -18.56 -5.68 -12.15
CA LYS A 194 -18.69 -4.88 -13.38
C LYS A 194 -17.98 -5.50 -14.58
N SER A 195 -16.91 -6.23 -14.38
CA SER A 195 -16.18 -6.90 -15.46
C SER A 195 -16.91 -8.18 -15.91
N GLU A 196 -17.51 -8.91 -14.99
CA GLU A 196 -18.36 -10.08 -15.30
C GLU A 196 -19.59 -9.67 -16.13
N GLU A 197 -20.24 -8.53 -15.78
CA GLU A 197 -21.32 -7.95 -16.59
C GLU A 197 -20.89 -7.66 -18.05
N MET A 198 -19.59 -7.44 -18.27
CA MET A 198 -18.99 -7.21 -19.60
C MET A 198 -18.47 -8.49 -20.27
N GLY A 199 -18.68 -9.68 -19.68
CA GLY A 199 -18.27 -10.96 -20.21
C GLY A 199 -16.84 -11.38 -19.88
N VAL A 200 -16.18 -10.75 -18.89
CA VAL A 200 -14.88 -11.22 -18.42
C VAL A 200 -15.04 -12.53 -17.66
N ALA A 201 -14.28 -13.55 -18.03
CA ALA A 201 -14.26 -14.83 -17.32
C ALA A 201 -13.25 -14.81 -16.16
N PHE A 202 -13.71 -15.10 -14.94
CA PHE A 202 -12.84 -15.22 -13.76
C PHE A 202 -12.70 -16.69 -13.36
N HIS A 203 -11.47 -17.16 -13.26
CA HIS A 203 -11.09 -18.50 -12.79
C HIS A 203 -10.44 -18.40 -11.42
N PHE A 204 -11.27 -18.29 -10.39
CA PHE A 204 -10.82 -18.24 -8.98
C PHE A 204 -10.40 -19.63 -8.48
N GLY A 205 -9.54 -19.68 -7.48
CA GLY A 205 -9.00 -20.92 -6.93
C GLY A 205 -8.14 -21.69 -7.92
N THR A 206 -7.68 -21.04 -9.00
CA THR A 206 -6.91 -21.64 -10.08
C THR A 206 -5.48 -21.18 -10.03
N ARG A 207 -4.56 -22.07 -9.67
CA ARG A 207 -3.15 -21.74 -9.47
C ARG A 207 -2.34 -21.95 -10.73
N ILE A 208 -1.65 -20.93 -11.18
CA ILE A 208 -0.68 -21.02 -12.26
C ILE A 208 0.53 -21.84 -11.78
N THR A 209 0.84 -22.92 -12.49
CA THR A 209 1.96 -23.80 -12.19
C THR A 209 3.15 -23.52 -13.09
N ARG A 210 2.91 -23.12 -14.36
CA ARG A 210 3.98 -22.85 -15.32
C ARG A 210 3.51 -21.95 -16.47
N LEU A 211 4.44 -21.15 -16.97
CA LEU A 211 4.31 -20.42 -18.23
C LEU A 211 5.13 -21.15 -19.30
N VAL A 212 4.48 -21.59 -20.36
CA VAL A 212 5.13 -22.37 -21.43
C VAL A 212 5.41 -21.46 -22.62
N ARG A 213 6.68 -21.34 -23.03
CA ARG A 213 7.08 -20.59 -24.21
C ARG A 213 7.53 -21.47 -25.36
N ARG A 214 7.39 -20.96 -26.57
CA ARG A 214 7.98 -21.51 -27.78
C ARG A 214 8.69 -20.36 -28.53
N GLY A 215 10.04 -20.39 -28.57
CA GLY A 215 10.82 -19.23 -29.02
C GLY A 215 10.62 -18.05 -28.10
N ASP A 216 10.25 -16.90 -28.62
CA ASP A 216 10.03 -15.66 -27.88
C ASP A 216 8.56 -15.42 -27.50
N ALA A 217 7.64 -16.30 -27.92
CA ALA A 217 6.22 -16.20 -27.64
C ALA A 217 5.80 -17.12 -26.49
N LEU A 218 4.89 -16.65 -25.62
CA LEU A 218 4.21 -17.47 -24.64
C LEU A 218 3.15 -18.29 -25.37
N LEU A 219 3.21 -19.62 -25.23
CA LEU A 219 2.32 -20.54 -25.90
C LEU A 219 1.02 -20.80 -25.09
N ARG A 220 1.19 -21.00 -23.77
CA ARG A 220 0.10 -21.26 -22.85
C ARG A 220 0.49 -21.06 -21.40
N VAL A 221 -0.50 -20.95 -20.56
CA VAL A 221 -0.39 -20.95 -19.09
C VAL A 221 -0.91 -22.29 -18.58
N GLU A 222 -0.05 -23.07 -17.91
CA GLU A 222 -0.44 -24.31 -17.23
C GLU A 222 -0.92 -24.00 -15.83
N THR A 223 -2.02 -24.60 -15.42
CA THR A 223 -2.61 -24.44 -14.08
C THR A 223 -2.92 -25.79 -13.46
N ASP A 224 -3.29 -25.80 -12.19
CA ASP A 224 -3.81 -26.98 -11.51
C ASP A 224 -5.25 -27.38 -11.94
N ASN A 225 -5.88 -26.57 -12.77
CA ASN A 225 -7.25 -26.78 -13.30
C ASN A 225 -7.33 -26.66 -14.83
N GLY A 226 -6.28 -27.11 -15.53
CA GLY A 226 -6.20 -27.10 -17.00
C GLY A 226 -5.31 -25.98 -17.55
N ASP A 227 -5.18 -25.94 -18.87
CA ASP A 227 -4.31 -25.02 -19.58
C ASP A 227 -5.13 -23.88 -20.21
N PHE A 228 -4.54 -22.69 -20.26
CA PHE A 228 -5.13 -21.50 -20.89
C PHE A 228 -4.24 -21.02 -22.04
N THR A 229 -4.88 -20.63 -23.14
CA THR A 229 -4.23 -20.01 -24.29
C THR A 229 -4.89 -18.67 -24.58
N ALA A 230 -4.10 -17.69 -25.01
CA ALA A 230 -4.56 -16.38 -25.43
C ALA A 230 -3.56 -15.77 -26.43
N ASP A 231 -3.95 -14.72 -27.10
CA ASP A 231 -3.06 -13.96 -28.01
C ASP A 231 -2.04 -13.14 -27.17
N ASP A 232 -2.51 -12.53 -26.06
CA ASP A 232 -1.71 -11.72 -25.18
C ASP A 232 -1.86 -12.14 -23.70
N TYR A 233 -0.79 -12.00 -22.94
CA TYR A 233 -0.76 -12.35 -21.52
C TYR A 233 -0.28 -11.18 -20.67
N VAL A 234 -1.02 -10.87 -19.60
CA VAL A 234 -0.67 -9.82 -18.64
C VAL A 234 -0.39 -10.45 -17.28
N LEU A 235 0.86 -10.38 -16.83
CA LEU A 235 1.28 -10.94 -15.53
C LEU A 235 1.03 -9.93 -14.41
N CYS A 236 0.05 -10.21 -13.56
CA CYS A 236 -0.35 -9.38 -12.42
C CYS A 236 -0.23 -10.12 -11.06
N ALA A 237 0.66 -11.13 -10.95
CA ALA A 237 0.78 -11.99 -9.78
C ALA A 237 1.55 -11.38 -8.58
N GLY A 238 1.79 -10.06 -8.57
CA GLY A 238 2.41 -9.35 -7.46
C GLY A 238 3.74 -9.97 -7.00
N ILE A 239 3.84 -10.32 -5.72
CA ILE A 239 5.04 -10.94 -5.13
C ILE A 239 5.34 -12.34 -5.69
N HIS A 240 4.40 -13.01 -6.33
CA HIS A 240 4.58 -14.31 -6.95
C HIS A 240 5.08 -14.23 -8.39
N SER A 241 5.05 -13.06 -9.02
CA SER A 241 5.52 -12.85 -10.41
C SER A 241 6.96 -13.31 -10.63
N PRO A 242 7.95 -13.08 -9.73
CA PRO A 242 9.33 -13.53 -9.95
C PRO A 242 9.46 -15.04 -10.09
N ASP A 243 8.67 -15.82 -9.35
CA ASP A 243 8.74 -17.28 -9.41
C ASP A 243 8.15 -17.83 -10.70
N LEU A 244 7.09 -17.20 -11.21
CA LEU A 244 6.44 -17.58 -12.46
C LEU A 244 7.31 -17.34 -13.70
N VAL A 245 8.16 -16.31 -13.70
CA VAL A 245 8.93 -15.93 -14.89
C VAL A 245 10.42 -16.32 -14.86
N ARG A 246 10.92 -16.76 -13.71
CA ARG A 246 12.36 -17.07 -13.55
C ARG A 246 12.85 -18.14 -14.51
N HIS A 247 12.07 -19.18 -14.74
CA HIS A 247 12.42 -20.26 -15.67
C HIS A 247 12.45 -19.79 -17.13
N LEU A 248 11.87 -18.62 -17.44
CA LEU A 248 11.96 -17.94 -18.73
C LEU A 248 13.21 -17.08 -18.87
N GLY A 249 14.07 -17.01 -17.84
CA GLY A 249 15.25 -16.16 -17.81
C GLY A 249 14.95 -14.70 -17.41
N ILE A 250 13.72 -14.38 -17.00
CA ILE A 250 13.31 -13.03 -16.57
C ILE A 250 13.55 -12.90 -15.06
N ASP A 251 14.32 -11.86 -14.68
CA ASP A 251 14.66 -11.57 -13.30
C ASP A 251 13.95 -10.29 -12.84
N LEU A 252 12.88 -10.46 -12.06
CA LEU A 252 12.14 -9.37 -11.46
C LEU A 252 12.65 -9.12 -10.03
N PRO A 253 13.17 -7.92 -9.71
CA PRO A 253 13.71 -7.60 -8.39
C PRO A 253 12.60 -7.27 -7.38
N ILE A 254 11.60 -8.12 -7.27
CA ILE A 254 10.48 -7.99 -6.33
C ILE A 254 10.80 -8.81 -5.08
N TRP A 255 10.64 -8.19 -3.91
CA TRP A 255 10.76 -8.83 -2.61
C TRP A 255 9.56 -8.49 -1.72
N PRO A 256 8.95 -9.45 -1.04
CA PRO A 256 7.78 -9.19 -0.21
C PRO A 256 8.14 -8.39 1.03
N VAL A 257 7.30 -7.40 1.31
CA VAL A 257 7.28 -6.66 2.56
C VAL A 257 5.93 -6.92 3.22
N ARG A 258 5.96 -7.34 4.48
CA ARG A 258 4.77 -7.61 5.27
C ARG A 258 4.38 -6.38 6.07
N GLY A 259 3.10 -6.05 6.07
CA GLY A 259 2.48 -5.08 6.97
C GLY A 259 1.48 -5.78 7.86
N TYR A 260 1.16 -5.18 8.99
CA TYR A 260 0.13 -5.65 9.91
C TYR A 260 -0.97 -4.61 9.99
N SER A 261 -2.22 -5.05 10.03
CA SER A 261 -3.37 -4.16 10.12
C SER A 261 -4.42 -4.70 11.07
N MET A 262 -5.14 -3.77 11.68
CA MET A 262 -6.33 -4.03 12.48
C MET A 262 -7.47 -3.17 11.93
N THR A 263 -8.65 -3.76 11.81
CA THR A 263 -9.86 -3.04 11.42
C THR A 263 -10.88 -3.20 12.54
N VAL A 264 -11.38 -2.09 13.05
CA VAL A 264 -12.32 -2.04 14.17
C VAL A 264 -13.55 -1.21 13.80
N PRO A 265 -14.73 -1.49 14.38
CA PRO A 265 -15.90 -0.65 14.17
C PRO A 265 -15.69 0.73 14.83
N ILE A 266 -16.20 1.77 14.20
CA ILE A 266 -16.29 3.11 14.77
C ILE A 266 -17.51 3.14 15.68
N THR A 267 -17.30 3.16 17.00
CA THR A 267 -18.38 3.18 17.99
C THR A 267 -18.90 4.59 18.29
N ASP A 268 -18.09 5.60 18.05
CA ASP A 268 -18.43 7.00 18.21
C ASP A 268 -17.88 7.84 17.05
N ALA A 269 -18.75 8.20 16.14
CA ALA A 269 -18.41 8.99 14.96
C ALA A 269 -17.96 10.43 15.27
N ALA A 270 -18.28 10.95 16.47
CA ALA A 270 -17.90 12.31 16.86
C ALA A 270 -16.42 12.41 17.21
N THR A 271 -15.84 11.32 17.74
CA THR A 271 -14.44 11.25 18.18
C THR A 271 -13.53 10.49 17.21
N ALA A 272 -14.10 9.84 16.20
CA ALA A 272 -13.33 9.13 15.18
C ALA A 272 -12.74 10.09 14.14
N PRO A 273 -11.52 9.82 13.63
CA PRO A 273 -10.97 10.57 12.51
C PRO A 273 -11.89 10.48 11.28
N ARG A 274 -12.05 11.59 10.58
CA ARG A 274 -12.78 11.69 9.31
C ARG A 274 -11.84 11.68 8.11
N ILE A 275 -10.61 12.11 8.33
CA ILE A 275 -9.52 12.17 7.35
C ILE A 275 -8.54 11.05 7.67
N GLY A 276 -8.13 10.28 6.65
CA GLY A 276 -7.06 9.30 6.78
C GLY A 276 -5.69 9.95 6.91
N GLY A 277 -4.69 9.20 7.34
CA GLY A 277 -3.36 9.76 7.45
C GLY A 277 -2.28 8.81 7.95
N VAL A 278 -1.12 9.40 8.24
CA VAL A 278 0.07 8.68 8.73
C VAL A 278 0.68 9.45 9.90
N ASP A 279 0.88 8.79 11.03
CA ASP A 279 1.76 9.23 12.12
C ASP A 279 3.17 8.73 11.81
N TYR A 280 4.04 9.64 11.42
CA TYR A 280 5.36 9.29 10.87
C TYR A 280 6.33 8.71 11.89
N GLU A 281 6.35 9.22 13.10
CA GLU A 281 7.26 8.71 14.14
C GLU A 281 6.87 7.31 14.62
N ASN A 282 5.57 7.00 14.63
CA ASN A 282 5.07 5.68 14.97
C ASN A 282 4.92 4.76 13.75
N LEU A 283 5.14 5.28 12.54
CA LEU A 283 4.90 4.63 11.25
C LEU A 283 3.55 3.88 11.23
N MET A 284 2.54 4.59 11.68
CA MET A 284 1.17 4.11 11.75
C MET A 284 0.35 4.86 10.69
N ALA A 285 -0.26 4.12 9.77
CA ALA A 285 -1.30 4.67 8.92
C ALA A 285 -2.68 4.34 9.49
N TYR A 286 -3.62 5.27 9.34
CA TYR A 286 -5.02 5.07 9.73
C TYR A 286 -5.94 5.55 8.61
N CYS A 287 -7.05 4.84 8.44
CA CYS A 287 -8.01 5.10 7.37
C CYS A 287 -9.43 4.82 7.85
N PRO A 288 -10.31 5.82 7.92
CA PRO A 288 -11.74 5.61 8.11
C PRO A 288 -12.36 5.04 6.82
N MET A 289 -13.08 3.92 6.94
CA MET A 289 -13.72 3.17 5.86
C MET A 289 -15.16 2.87 6.24
N GLY A 290 -16.12 3.65 5.73
CA GLY A 290 -17.52 3.53 6.14
C GLY A 290 -17.68 3.74 7.66
N ASP A 291 -18.14 2.71 8.34
CA ASP A 291 -18.32 2.61 9.80
C ASP A 291 -17.13 1.94 10.52
N ARG A 292 -16.03 1.73 9.83
CA ARG A 292 -14.82 1.05 10.33
C ARG A 292 -13.62 1.99 10.30
N LEU A 293 -12.70 1.78 11.23
CA LEU A 293 -11.37 2.39 11.23
C LEU A 293 -10.32 1.31 11.03
N ARG A 294 -9.53 1.42 9.98
CA ARG A 294 -8.35 0.58 9.76
C ARG A 294 -7.11 1.29 10.25
N VAL A 295 -6.31 0.57 11.03
CA VAL A 295 -4.99 1.01 11.48
C VAL A 295 -3.96 0.02 10.98
N THR A 296 -2.88 0.50 10.38
CA THR A 296 -1.77 -0.33 9.92
C THR A 296 -0.47 0.16 10.54
N ALA A 297 0.39 -0.77 10.90
CA ALA A 297 1.71 -0.44 11.42
C ALA A 297 2.73 -1.47 10.93
N THR A 298 4.00 -1.13 11.08
CA THR A 298 5.15 -1.98 10.79
C THR A 298 5.27 -2.36 9.31
N ALA A 299 6.50 -2.30 8.80
CA ALA A 299 6.89 -2.84 7.51
C ALA A 299 8.02 -3.84 7.75
N GLU A 300 7.76 -5.12 7.51
CA GLU A 300 8.70 -6.20 7.78
C GLU A 300 9.24 -6.81 6.50
N ILE A 301 10.57 -6.79 6.35
CA ILE A 301 11.29 -7.40 5.22
C ILE A 301 11.67 -8.83 5.64
N ALA A 302 10.70 -9.75 5.63
CA ALA A 302 10.85 -11.12 6.14
C ALA A 302 10.90 -12.20 5.06
N GLY A 303 10.49 -11.91 3.83
CA GLY A 303 10.42 -12.88 2.72
C GLY A 303 9.06 -13.58 2.60
N TYR A 304 9.04 -14.70 1.87
CA TYR A 304 7.81 -15.36 1.41
C TYR A 304 7.10 -16.22 2.46
N GLU A 305 7.71 -16.50 3.60
CA GLU A 305 7.09 -17.33 4.64
C GLU A 305 5.91 -16.61 5.28
N ARG A 306 4.79 -17.30 5.43
CA ARG A 306 3.52 -16.75 5.91
C ARG A 306 3.31 -16.80 7.43
N GLY A 307 4.33 -17.18 8.22
CA GLY A 307 4.22 -17.22 9.67
C GLY A 307 4.10 -15.83 10.28
N PHE A 308 3.26 -15.67 11.29
CA PHE A 308 3.18 -14.48 12.15
C PHE A 308 2.98 -14.92 13.60
N ALA A 309 3.41 -14.10 14.54
CA ALA A 309 3.17 -14.30 15.97
C ALA A 309 2.23 -13.20 16.49
N GLU A 310 1.51 -13.46 17.56
CA GLU A 310 0.63 -12.49 18.21
C GLU A 310 1.40 -11.20 18.59
N ALA A 311 2.65 -11.34 19.00
CA ALA A 311 3.52 -10.23 19.33
C ALA A 311 3.78 -9.25 18.15
N ASP A 312 3.61 -9.70 16.90
CA ASP A 312 3.77 -8.85 15.73
C ASP A 312 2.68 -7.79 15.62
N PHE A 313 1.52 -8.05 16.22
CA PHE A 313 0.38 -7.13 16.28
C PHE A 313 0.43 -6.17 17.47
N ALA A 314 1.33 -6.37 18.43
CA ALA A 314 1.41 -5.57 19.67
C ALA A 314 1.47 -4.04 19.45
N PRO A 315 2.09 -3.50 18.38
CA PRO A 315 2.05 -2.06 18.11
C PRO A 315 0.67 -1.51 17.75
N LEU A 316 -0.23 -2.33 17.19
CA LEU A 316 -1.52 -1.87 16.68
C LEU A 316 -2.51 -1.41 17.76
N PRO A 317 -2.75 -2.16 18.86
CA PRO A 317 -3.62 -1.71 19.95
C PRO A 317 -3.13 -0.41 20.60
N VAL A 318 -1.82 -0.26 20.77
CA VAL A 318 -1.21 0.98 21.30
C VAL A 318 -1.49 2.15 20.36
N SER A 319 -1.29 1.93 19.07
CA SER A 319 -1.57 2.93 18.03
C SER A 319 -3.06 3.30 17.97
N TYR A 320 -3.95 2.32 18.13
CA TYR A 320 -5.39 2.54 18.16
C TYR A 320 -5.83 3.40 19.37
N THR A 321 -5.24 3.18 20.56
CA THR A 321 -5.56 3.99 21.76
C THR A 321 -5.15 5.47 21.60
N HIS A 322 -4.20 5.78 20.74
CA HIS A 322 -3.87 7.15 20.38
C HIS A 322 -4.89 7.83 19.48
N LEU A 323 -5.70 7.04 18.75
CA LEU A 323 -6.74 7.53 17.85
C LEU A 323 -8.12 7.63 18.52
N THR A 324 -8.41 6.77 19.50
CA THR A 324 -9.74 6.64 20.09
C THR A 324 -9.71 6.72 21.63
N LEU A 325 -10.87 6.86 22.27
CA LEU A 325 -10.99 6.73 23.72
C LEU A 325 -10.60 5.30 24.16
N PRO A 326 -9.97 5.14 25.36
CA PRO A 326 -9.78 3.81 25.91
C PRO A 326 -11.17 3.18 26.07
N THR A 327 -11.44 2.15 25.28
CA THR A 327 -12.57 1.29 25.55
C THR A 327 -12.28 0.60 26.87
N SER A 328 -13.20 0.72 27.84
CA SER A 328 -13.15 0.06 29.15
C SER A 328 -13.46 -1.43 29.03
N SER A 329 -13.00 -2.09 28.00
CA SER A 329 -13.17 -3.52 27.80
C SER A 329 -11.84 -4.15 27.45
N ARG A 330 -11.38 -4.97 28.38
CA ARG A 330 -10.30 -5.93 28.16
C ARG A 330 -10.69 -6.84 26.99
N VAL A 331 -9.82 -6.94 26.00
CA VAL A 331 -9.82 -8.05 25.04
C VAL A 331 -9.17 -9.24 25.70
#